data_5c4ca4f99f26d6d788317d4a1fcb8677
#
_entry.id   5c4ca4f99f26d6d788317d4a1fcb8677
#
_cell.length_a   1.000
_cell.length_b   1.000
_cell.length_c   1.000
_cell.angle_alpha   90.00
_cell.angle_beta   90.00
_cell.angle_gamma   90.00
#
_symmetry.space_group_name_H-M   'P 1'
#
loop_
_entity.id
_entity.type
_entity.pdbx_description
1 polymer ?
#
loop_
_entity_poly.entity_id
_entity_poly.type
_entity_poly.pdbx_seq_one_letter_code
_entity_poly.pdbx_strand_id
1 'polypeptide(L)'
;MQRKTFLRAAVWQLAAAGGVLAGASAAQAQAPVDLQFYYPVAVGGPIAKTIDGFAEGFMKENPGIKVTPIYAGTYQETIVKALTAHKSGTPPVTSVLLSTDMFTLIDEDAIVPFDSLAKTAEDKAWMGSFYKAFMANSQTGGKTWGIPFQRSTVVMYWNKEAFKEAGLDPEKGPANWAELKSMATKLTKKDASGKVTQWGVQIPSSGF
;
A
#
# COMPACT_ATOMS: atom_id res chain seq x y z
N MET A 1 -25.37 -84.28 -28.39
CA MET A 1 -26.10 -83.98 -29.63
C MET A 1 -25.56 -82.66 -30.13
N GLN A 2 -24.62 -82.69 -31.09
CA GLN A 2 -24.84 -82.47 -32.54
C GLN A 2 -25.50 -81.07 -32.77
N ARG A 3 -25.01 -80.13 -33.53
CA ARG A 3 -24.19 -80.06 -34.77
C ARG A 3 -23.67 -78.63 -34.93
N LYS A 4 -22.42 -78.35 -35.27
CA LYS A 4 -21.83 -78.15 -36.61
C LYS A 4 -22.75 -77.31 -37.52
N THR A 5 -22.28 -76.15 -38.08
CA THR A 5 -21.42 -76.06 -39.27
C THR A 5 -21.22 -74.64 -39.76
N PHE A 6 -19.98 -74.26 -40.11
CA PHE A 6 -19.46 -73.60 -41.32
C PHE A 6 -20.19 -72.35 -41.91
N LEU A 7 -19.55 -71.40 -42.31
CA LEU A 7 -18.44 -70.92 -43.17
C LEU A 7 -18.89 -69.59 -43.83
N ARG A 8 -18.21 -68.57 -43.91
CA ARG A 8 -17.34 -68.11 -45.02
C ARG A 8 -17.04 -66.59 -44.90
N ALA A 9 -15.82 -66.33 -45.18
CA ALA A 9 -15.18 -65.08 -45.42
C ALA A 9 -15.89 -64.08 -46.36
N ALA A 10 -15.81 -62.81 -46.07
CA ALA A 10 -15.77 -61.77 -47.09
C ALA A 10 -14.85 -60.64 -46.57
N VAL A 11 -13.70 -60.53 -47.17
CA VAL A 11 -12.77 -59.43 -47.09
C VAL A 11 -13.40 -58.26 -47.85
N TRP A 12 -13.56 -57.12 -47.17
CA TRP A 12 -13.63 -55.84 -47.85
C TRP A 12 -12.75 -54.85 -47.09
N GLN A 13 -11.67 -54.51 -47.74
CA GLN A 13 -10.85 -53.33 -47.42
C GLN A 13 -11.69 -52.09 -47.67
N LEU A 14 -11.73 -51.21 -46.72
CA LEU A 14 -12.09 -49.81 -46.96
C LEU A 14 -11.18 -48.88 -46.15
N ALA A 15 -10.61 -48.06 -46.92
CA ALA A 15 -9.61 -47.02 -46.75
C ALA A 15 -9.61 -46.27 -45.42
N ALA A 16 -8.37 -46.03 -44.97
CA ALA A 16 -7.97 -45.03 -44.03
C ALA A 16 -8.51 -43.64 -44.40
N ALA A 17 -9.32 -43.08 -43.52
CA ALA A 17 -9.49 -41.63 -43.40
C ALA A 17 -8.98 -41.25 -42.03
N GLY A 18 -7.71 -40.91 -41.99
CA GLY A 18 -7.08 -40.34 -40.81
C GLY A 18 -7.64 -38.94 -40.53
N GLY A 19 -8.64 -38.89 -39.68
CA GLY A 19 -9.07 -37.64 -39.05
C GLY A 19 -8.09 -37.29 -37.95
N VAL A 20 -7.10 -36.44 -38.23
CA VAL A 20 -6.33 -35.74 -37.21
C VAL A 20 -7.31 -34.77 -36.54
N LEU A 21 -7.93 -35.21 -35.48
CA LEU A 21 -8.55 -34.31 -34.50
C LEU A 21 -7.40 -33.55 -33.83
N ALA A 22 -7.02 -32.44 -34.46
CA ALA A 22 -6.25 -31.41 -33.77
C ALA A 22 -7.11 -30.95 -32.60
N GLY A 23 -6.85 -31.55 -31.44
CA GLY A 23 -7.36 -31.06 -30.16
C GLY A 23 -6.84 -29.64 -29.96
N ALA A 24 -7.62 -28.67 -30.38
CA ALA A 24 -7.45 -27.31 -29.93
C ALA A 24 -7.68 -27.37 -28.41
N SER A 25 -6.60 -27.52 -27.65
CA SER A 25 -6.60 -27.22 -26.23
C SER A 25 -6.99 -25.75 -26.14
N ALA A 26 -8.27 -25.50 -25.93
CA ALA A 26 -8.71 -24.19 -25.50
C ALA A 26 -7.94 -23.91 -24.21
N ALA A 27 -6.90 -23.08 -24.30
CA ALA A 27 -6.26 -22.53 -23.13
C ALA A 27 -7.38 -21.86 -22.35
N GLN A 28 -7.85 -22.51 -21.29
CA GLN A 28 -8.78 -21.90 -20.37
C GLN A 28 -8.04 -20.68 -19.82
N ALA A 29 -8.48 -19.50 -20.25
CA ALA A 29 -7.99 -18.26 -19.67
C ALA A 29 -8.28 -18.34 -18.17
N GLN A 30 -7.24 -18.48 -17.38
CA GLN A 30 -7.37 -18.50 -15.94
C GLN A 30 -8.03 -17.20 -15.52
N ALA A 31 -9.06 -17.28 -14.69
CA ALA A 31 -9.73 -16.09 -14.18
C ALA A 31 -8.69 -15.14 -13.55
N PRO A 32 -8.77 -13.85 -13.79
CA PRO A 32 -7.84 -12.89 -13.21
C PRO A 32 -7.77 -13.04 -11.69
N VAL A 33 -6.57 -12.98 -11.14
CA VAL A 33 -6.37 -12.94 -9.69
C VAL A 33 -6.85 -11.58 -9.19
N ASP A 34 -7.84 -11.55 -8.27
CA ASP A 34 -8.34 -10.28 -7.69
C ASP A 34 -7.52 -9.93 -6.44
N LEU A 35 -6.83 -8.79 -6.48
CA LEU A 35 -5.99 -8.26 -5.41
C LEU A 35 -6.67 -7.05 -4.79
N GLN A 36 -7.14 -7.18 -3.55
CA GLN A 36 -7.62 -6.04 -2.77
C GLN A 36 -6.44 -5.25 -2.18
N PHE A 37 -6.46 -3.96 -2.42
CA PHE A 37 -5.48 -3.00 -1.93
C PHE A 37 -6.16 -1.97 -1.03
N TYR A 38 -5.89 -2.04 0.28
CA TYR A 38 -6.44 -1.08 1.23
C TYR A 38 -5.56 0.16 1.32
N TYR A 39 -6.18 1.33 1.27
CA TYR A 39 -5.46 2.58 1.46
C TYR A 39 -6.25 3.55 2.35
N PRO A 40 -5.55 4.28 3.23
CA PRO A 40 -6.11 5.40 3.98
C PRO A 40 -6.11 6.64 3.11
N VAL A 41 -6.63 7.73 3.60
CA VAL A 41 -6.61 9.08 3.05
C VAL A 41 -7.89 9.48 2.34
N ALA A 42 -8.29 10.71 2.62
CA ALA A 42 -9.63 11.24 2.36
C ALA A 42 -10.16 11.02 0.94
N VAL A 43 -11.37 10.50 0.91
CA VAL A 43 -12.19 10.34 -0.30
C VAL A 43 -12.40 11.70 -0.98
N GLY A 44 -12.28 11.70 -2.30
CA GLY A 44 -12.61 12.86 -3.13
C GLY A 44 -11.44 13.82 -3.38
N GLY A 45 -10.24 13.52 -2.85
CA GLY A 45 -9.04 14.28 -3.15
C GLY A 45 -8.29 13.75 -4.40
N PRO A 46 -7.26 14.47 -4.86
CA PRO A 46 -6.43 14.05 -5.99
C PRO A 46 -5.74 12.70 -5.77
N ILE A 47 -5.53 12.31 -4.51
CA ILE A 47 -4.84 11.05 -4.14
C ILE A 47 -5.64 9.83 -4.57
N ALA A 48 -6.97 9.79 -4.36
CA ALA A 48 -7.79 8.65 -4.78
C ALA A 48 -7.68 8.42 -6.29
N LYS A 49 -7.77 9.48 -7.09
CA LYS A 49 -7.59 9.40 -8.54
C LYS A 49 -6.19 8.92 -8.95
N THR A 50 -5.16 9.30 -8.19
CA THR A 50 -3.78 8.85 -8.42
C THR A 50 -3.65 7.36 -8.15
N ILE A 51 -4.26 6.85 -7.07
CA ILE A 51 -4.26 5.42 -6.72
C ILE A 51 -5.03 4.61 -7.76
N ASP A 52 -6.19 5.08 -8.18
CA ASP A 52 -6.97 4.45 -9.25
C ASP A 52 -6.15 4.39 -10.55
N GLY A 53 -5.47 5.47 -10.92
CA GLY A 53 -4.59 5.52 -12.08
C GLY A 53 -3.40 4.55 -11.99
N PHE A 54 -2.82 4.35 -10.81
CA PHE A 54 -1.77 3.35 -10.60
C PHE A 54 -2.32 1.92 -10.77
N ALA A 55 -3.49 1.63 -10.20
CA ALA A 55 -4.13 0.34 -10.35
C ALA A 55 -4.49 0.04 -11.82
N GLU A 56 -5.06 1.01 -12.53
CA GLU A 56 -5.37 0.89 -13.96
C GLU A 56 -4.11 0.67 -14.81
N GLY A 57 -3.04 1.43 -14.55
CA GLY A 57 -1.75 1.27 -15.22
C GLY A 57 -1.18 -0.13 -15.02
N PHE A 58 -1.17 -0.60 -13.77
CA PHE A 58 -0.69 -1.94 -13.44
C PHE A 58 -1.50 -3.04 -14.12
N MET A 59 -2.83 -2.98 -14.07
CA MET A 59 -3.70 -3.95 -14.71
C MET A 59 -3.54 -3.97 -16.24
N LYS A 60 -3.24 -2.83 -16.84
CA LYS A 60 -2.99 -2.73 -18.29
C LYS A 60 -1.73 -3.49 -18.70
N GLU A 61 -0.70 -3.46 -17.86
CA GLU A 61 0.55 -4.19 -18.05
C GLU A 61 0.46 -5.66 -17.63
N ASN A 62 -0.51 -5.99 -16.75
CA ASN A 62 -0.70 -7.31 -16.15
C ASN A 62 -2.16 -7.78 -16.31
N PRO A 63 -2.62 -8.14 -17.52
CA PRO A 63 -4.04 -8.42 -17.78
C PRO A 63 -4.60 -9.65 -17.04
N GLY A 64 -3.73 -10.49 -16.46
CA GLY A 64 -4.10 -11.61 -15.61
C GLY A 64 -4.33 -11.24 -14.14
N ILE A 65 -4.17 -9.97 -13.77
CA ILE A 65 -4.31 -9.49 -12.39
C ILE A 65 -5.31 -8.34 -12.38
N LYS A 66 -6.31 -8.44 -11.50
CA LYS A 66 -7.24 -7.36 -11.20
C LYS A 66 -6.86 -6.75 -9.86
N VAL A 67 -6.59 -5.45 -9.81
CA VAL A 67 -6.35 -4.71 -8.57
C VAL A 67 -7.60 -3.91 -8.22
N THR A 68 -8.11 -4.10 -7.01
CA THR A 68 -9.26 -3.37 -6.49
C THR A 68 -8.81 -2.46 -5.34
N PRO A 69 -8.55 -1.16 -5.60
CA PRO A 69 -8.26 -0.20 -4.55
C PRO A 69 -9.49 0.01 -3.66
N ILE A 70 -9.31 -0.07 -2.36
CA ILE A 70 -10.39 0.11 -1.38
C ILE A 70 -9.97 1.19 -0.40
N TYR A 71 -10.69 2.30 -0.42
CA TYR A 71 -10.56 3.31 0.61
C TYR A 71 -11.07 2.76 1.94
N ALA A 72 -10.18 2.63 2.90
CA ALA A 72 -10.49 2.00 4.17
C ALA A 72 -10.71 2.99 5.34
N GLY A 73 -10.66 4.30 5.08
CA GLY A 73 -10.85 5.34 6.09
C GLY A 73 -9.55 6.02 6.50
N THR A 74 -9.45 6.46 7.74
CA THR A 74 -8.21 6.97 8.34
C THR A 74 -7.18 5.84 8.50
N TYR A 75 -5.94 6.16 8.84
CA TYR A 75 -4.93 5.13 9.14
C TYR A 75 -5.38 4.19 10.26
N GLN A 76 -5.98 4.73 11.32
CA GLN A 76 -6.50 3.94 12.44
C GLN A 76 -7.66 3.03 12.03
N GLU A 77 -8.56 3.51 11.19
CA GLU A 77 -9.65 2.68 10.65
C GLU A 77 -9.10 1.61 9.70
N THR A 78 -8.09 1.94 8.92
CA THR A 78 -7.48 1.02 7.95
C THR A 78 -6.83 -0.17 8.65
N ILE A 79 -6.03 0.07 9.71
CA ILE A 79 -5.43 -1.06 10.45
C ILE A 79 -6.49 -1.92 11.13
N VAL A 80 -7.51 -1.32 11.73
CA VAL A 80 -8.62 -2.07 12.36
C VAL A 80 -9.32 -2.95 11.33
N LYS A 81 -9.64 -2.40 10.15
CA LYS A 81 -10.28 -3.15 9.06
C LYS A 81 -9.38 -4.27 8.53
N ALA A 82 -8.08 -4.00 8.33
CA ALA A 82 -7.13 -4.99 7.85
C ALA A 82 -6.98 -6.17 8.82
N LEU A 83 -6.83 -5.90 10.12
CA LEU A 83 -6.75 -6.92 11.17
C LEU A 83 -8.06 -7.69 11.32
N THR A 84 -9.20 -7.02 11.22
CA THR A 84 -10.52 -7.67 11.24
C THR A 84 -10.69 -8.62 10.07
N ALA A 85 -10.33 -8.18 8.87
CA ALA A 85 -10.36 -9.00 7.65
C ALA A 85 -9.38 -10.18 7.75
N HIS A 86 -8.18 -9.96 8.31
CA HIS A 86 -7.21 -11.02 8.57
C HIS A 86 -7.78 -12.10 9.51
N LYS A 87 -8.36 -11.71 10.64
CA LYS A 87 -9.00 -12.63 11.61
C LYS A 87 -10.22 -13.36 11.03
N SER A 88 -10.86 -12.78 10.02
CA SER A 88 -11.98 -13.40 9.30
C SER A 88 -11.54 -14.27 8.12
N GLY A 89 -10.23 -14.40 7.87
CA GLY A 89 -9.68 -15.22 6.77
C GLY A 89 -9.80 -14.58 5.38
N THR A 90 -10.09 -13.28 5.29
CA THR A 90 -10.23 -12.53 4.04
C THR A 90 -9.38 -11.25 4.02
N PRO A 91 -8.08 -11.33 4.33
CA PRO A 91 -7.23 -10.14 4.40
C PRO A 91 -7.08 -9.47 3.02
N PRO A 92 -6.85 -8.15 2.97
CA PRO A 92 -6.35 -7.53 1.75
C PRO A 92 -4.98 -8.11 1.41
N VAL A 93 -4.64 -8.18 0.13
CA VAL A 93 -3.32 -8.66 -0.30
C VAL A 93 -2.23 -7.67 0.09
N THR A 94 -2.53 -6.40 0.05
CA THR A 94 -1.63 -5.33 0.49
C THR A 94 -2.42 -4.15 1.06
N SER A 95 -1.78 -3.39 1.93
CA SER A 95 -2.40 -2.24 2.57
C SER A 95 -1.37 -1.15 2.83
N VAL A 96 -1.77 0.11 2.68
CA VAL A 96 -0.99 1.26 3.15
C VAL A 96 -1.31 1.50 4.62
N LEU A 97 -0.32 1.35 5.48
CA LEU A 97 -0.44 1.49 6.93
C LEU A 97 0.69 2.36 7.49
N LEU A 98 0.54 2.80 8.72
CA LEU A 98 1.63 3.51 9.39
C LEU A 98 2.75 2.54 9.77
N SER A 99 3.99 2.97 9.63
CA SER A 99 5.14 2.18 10.09
C SER A 99 5.15 1.94 11.60
N THR A 100 4.46 2.76 12.38
CA THR A 100 4.26 2.57 13.81
C THR A 100 3.41 1.34 14.15
N ASP A 101 2.56 0.89 13.21
CA ASP A 101 1.67 -0.25 13.41
C ASP A 101 2.37 -1.58 13.07
N MET A 102 3.58 -1.53 12.53
CA MET A 102 4.33 -2.70 12.04
C MET A 102 4.49 -3.79 13.11
N PHE A 103 4.79 -3.40 14.34
CA PHE A 103 4.99 -4.36 15.44
C PHE A 103 3.68 -5.10 15.77
N THR A 104 2.56 -4.38 15.84
CA THR A 104 1.23 -4.99 16.03
C THR A 104 0.91 -5.98 14.91
N LEU A 105 1.23 -5.62 13.66
CA LEU A 105 0.97 -6.48 12.51
C LEU A 105 1.84 -7.75 12.51
N ILE A 106 3.08 -7.64 13.00
CA ILE A 106 3.99 -8.78 13.18
C ILE A 106 3.48 -9.69 14.31
N ASP A 107 3.11 -9.11 15.46
CA ASP A 107 2.65 -9.86 16.63
C ASP A 107 1.33 -10.60 16.37
N GLU A 108 0.49 -10.07 15.47
CA GLU A 108 -0.78 -10.70 15.04
C GLU A 108 -0.60 -11.64 13.83
N ASP A 109 0.64 -11.92 13.39
CA ASP A 109 0.96 -12.71 12.19
C ASP A 109 0.20 -12.24 10.93
N ALA A 110 -0.11 -10.94 10.86
CA ALA A 110 -0.94 -10.36 9.79
C ALA A 110 -0.14 -9.95 8.54
N ILE A 111 1.18 -9.93 8.62
CA ILE A 111 2.07 -9.57 7.51
C ILE A 111 3.22 -10.55 7.34
N VAL A 112 3.74 -10.63 6.12
CA VAL A 112 4.94 -11.40 5.80
C VAL A 112 6.07 -10.45 5.37
N PRO A 113 7.33 -10.78 5.65
CA PRO A 113 8.44 -9.93 5.23
C PRO A 113 8.62 -9.99 3.70
N PHE A 114 8.87 -8.84 3.09
CA PHE A 114 9.14 -8.72 1.65
C PHE A 114 10.36 -9.56 1.20
N ASP A 115 11.34 -9.75 2.08
CA ASP A 115 12.49 -10.64 1.83
C ASP A 115 12.06 -12.07 1.50
N SER A 116 10.91 -12.51 2.02
CA SER A 116 10.35 -13.83 1.71
C SER A 116 9.72 -13.91 0.32
N LEU A 117 9.36 -12.78 -0.27
CA LEU A 117 8.73 -12.64 -1.58
C LEU A 117 9.75 -12.30 -2.68
N ALA A 118 10.75 -11.47 -2.37
CA ALA A 118 11.80 -11.04 -3.29
C ALA A 118 12.79 -12.18 -3.59
N LYS A 119 12.48 -12.99 -4.61
CA LYS A 119 13.25 -14.20 -4.95
C LYS A 119 14.31 -13.92 -6.01
N THR A 120 14.05 -13.04 -6.95
CA THR A 120 14.94 -12.76 -8.08
C THR A 120 15.98 -11.68 -7.73
N ALA A 121 17.00 -11.57 -8.54
CA ALA A 121 17.96 -10.47 -8.44
C ALA A 121 17.30 -9.12 -8.73
N GLU A 122 16.30 -9.10 -9.61
CA GLU A 122 15.53 -7.92 -9.97
C GLU A 122 14.68 -7.43 -8.78
N ASP A 123 13.95 -8.34 -8.11
CA ASP A 123 13.18 -8.00 -6.89
C ASP A 123 14.07 -7.37 -5.81
N LYS A 124 15.25 -7.96 -5.60
CA LYS A 124 16.23 -7.46 -4.61
C LYS A 124 16.80 -6.11 -5.02
N ALA A 125 17.09 -5.91 -6.31
CA ALA A 125 17.54 -4.62 -6.84
C ALA A 125 16.46 -3.55 -6.68
N TRP A 126 15.19 -3.89 -6.97
CA TRP A 126 14.06 -3.00 -6.74
C TRP A 126 13.92 -2.61 -5.27
N MET A 127 13.96 -3.57 -4.34
CA MET A 127 13.93 -3.27 -2.89
C MET A 127 15.12 -2.39 -2.46
N GLY A 128 16.29 -2.59 -3.06
CA GLY A 128 17.50 -1.80 -2.82
C GLY A 128 17.48 -0.40 -3.44
N SER A 129 16.54 -0.10 -4.34
CA SER A 129 16.46 1.20 -5.02
C SER A 129 15.86 2.32 -4.16
N PHE A 130 15.19 1.97 -3.06
CA PHE A 130 14.59 2.96 -2.17
C PHE A 130 15.63 3.66 -1.29
N TYR A 131 15.39 4.92 -0.97
CA TYR A 131 16.25 5.64 -0.05
C TYR A 131 16.33 4.94 1.31
N LYS A 132 17.54 4.72 1.79
CA LYS A 132 17.80 4.04 3.08
C LYS A 132 17.05 4.70 4.26
N ALA A 133 16.98 6.04 4.27
CA ALA A 133 16.25 6.77 5.31
C ALA A 133 14.74 6.45 5.30
N PHE A 134 14.15 6.18 4.13
CA PHE A 134 12.73 5.81 4.02
C PHE A 134 12.50 4.34 4.37
N MET A 135 13.47 3.48 4.10
CA MET A 135 13.39 2.06 4.46
C MET A 135 13.56 1.82 5.96
N ALA A 136 14.26 2.70 6.67
CA ALA A 136 14.56 2.50 8.09
C ALA A 136 13.31 2.22 8.96
N ASN A 137 12.18 2.86 8.67
CA ASN A 137 10.92 2.66 9.38
C ASN A 137 10.15 1.40 8.93
N SER A 138 10.66 0.69 7.97
CA SER A 138 10.02 -0.52 7.39
C SER A 138 10.78 -1.79 7.74
N GLN A 139 11.82 -1.69 8.57
CA GLN A 139 12.74 -2.79 8.86
C GLN A 139 12.87 -3.03 10.37
N THR A 140 12.82 -4.30 10.75
CA THR A 140 13.14 -4.75 12.11
C THR A 140 13.56 -6.22 12.08
N GLY A 141 14.41 -6.64 13.03
CA GLY A 141 14.90 -8.02 13.12
C GLY A 141 15.65 -8.51 11.87
N GLY A 142 16.30 -7.59 11.14
CA GLY A 142 17.01 -7.92 9.89
C GLY A 142 16.09 -8.23 8.70
N LYS A 143 14.80 -7.93 8.80
CA LYS A 143 13.80 -8.16 7.76
C LYS A 143 13.10 -6.87 7.35
N THR A 144 12.63 -6.83 6.11
CA THR A 144 11.86 -5.73 5.53
C THR A 144 10.38 -6.09 5.55
N TRP A 145 9.58 -5.40 6.35
CA TRP A 145 8.17 -5.69 6.56
C TRP A 145 7.23 -4.76 5.79
N GLY A 146 7.77 -3.69 5.23
CA GLY A 146 7.02 -2.74 4.43
C GLY A 146 7.88 -2.06 3.38
N ILE A 147 7.22 -1.52 2.37
CA ILE A 147 7.86 -0.70 1.33
C ILE A 147 7.36 0.73 1.47
N PRO A 148 8.23 1.74 1.36
CA PRO A 148 7.80 3.14 1.43
C PRO A 148 6.81 3.48 0.32
N PHE A 149 5.57 3.78 0.70
CA PHE A 149 4.54 4.26 -0.24
C PHE A 149 4.51 5.79 -0.26
N GLN A 150 4.42 6.41 0.90
CA GLN A 150 4.51 7.85 1.08
C GLN A 150 5.25 8.17 2.38
N ARG A 151 5.93 9.31 2.41
CA ARG A 151 6.66 9.79 3.57
C ARG A 151 6.36 11.26 3.79
N SER A 152 6.04 11.58 5.03
CA SER A 152 5.87 12.96 5.48
C SER A 152 7.02 13.35 6.37
N THR A 153 7.34 14.63 6.37
CA THR A 153 8.26 15.21 7.36
C THR A 153 7.59 16.41 8.02
N VAL A 154 7.94 16.63 9.27
CA VAL A 154 7.44 17.79 10.02
C VAL A 154 8.12 19.04 9.47
N VAL A 155 7.32 20.02 9.10
CA VAL A 155 7.78 21.36 8.73
C VAL A 155 7.08 22.39 9.60
N MET A 156 7.70 23.54 9.78
CA MET A 156 7.13 24.63 10.52
C MET A 156 6.70 25.75 9.58
N TYR A 157 5.46 26.18 9.73
CA TYR A 157 4.96 27.40 9.12
C TYR A 157 4.90 28.51 10.16
N TRP A 158 5.20 29.74 9.76
CA TRP A 158 5.05 30.90 10.64
C TRP A 158 4.36 32.05 9.93
N ASN A 159 3.63 32.84 10.72
CA ASN A 159 2.96 34.03 10.24
C ASN A 159 3.95 35.20 10.22
N LYS A 160 4.33 35.66 9.04
CA LYS A 160 5.30 36.75 8.85
C LYS A 160 4.82 38.09 9.45
N GLU A 161 3.52 38.36 9.41
CA GLU A 161 2.99 39.61 10.00
C GLU A 161 3.06 39.54 11.52
N ALA A 162 2.70 38.42 12.12
CA ALA A 162 2.87 38.25 13.58
C ALA A 162 4.34 38.37 14.02
N PHE A 163 5.30 37.93 13.22
CA PHE A 163 6.71 38.08 13.45
C PHE A 163 7.10 39.56 13.45
N LYS A 164 6.68 40.34 12.44
CA LYS A 164 6.91 41.80 12.37
C LYS A 164 6.35 42.52 13.60
N GLU A 165 5.09 42.21 13.96
CA GLU A 165 4.45 42.82 15.14
C GLU A 165 5.19 42.51 16.45
N ALA A 166 5.80 41.31 16.55
CA ALA A 166 6.61 40.92 17.71
C ALA A 166 8.08 41.41 17.67
N GLY A 167 8.46 42.18 16.64
CA GLY A 167 9.84 42.66 16.45
C GLY A 167 10.82 41.56 16.07
N LEU A 168 10.32 40.49 15.41
CA LEU A 168 11.12 39.39 14.88
C LEU A 168 11.33 39.55 13.36
N ASP A 169 12.44 38.98 12.85
CA ASP A 169 12.69 38.93 11.40
C ASP A 169 11.69 38.00 10.72
N PRO A 170 10.80 38.52 9.84
CA PRO A 170 9.79 37.69 9.19
C PRO A 170 10.36 36.69 8.18
N GLU A 171 11.61 36.85 7.77
CA GLU A 171 12.26 35.97 6.81
C GLU A 171 13.07 34.85 7.49
N LYS A 172 13.16 34.87 8.81
CA LYS A 172 13.93 33.88 9.58
C LYS A 172 13.06 33.14 10.59
N GLY A 173 12.80 31.84 10.30
CA GLY A 173 12.25 30.94 11.31
C GLY A 173 13.31 30.55 12.37
N PRO A 174 12.89 29.95 13.49
CA PRO A 174 13.83 29.48 14.51
C PRO A 174 14.70 28.34 13.97
N ALA A 175 16.01 28.42 14.23
CA ALA A 175 16.97 27.40 13.81
C ALA A 175 17.07 26.22 14.79
N ASN A 176 16.57 26.39 16.02
CA ASN A 176 16.64 25.38 17.07
C ASN A 176 15.51 25.56 18.10
N TRP A 177 15.38 24.63 19.03
CA TRP A 177 14.33 24.63 20.06
C TRP A 177 14.43 25.83 21.03
N ALA A 178 15.64 26.32 21.32
CA ALA A 178 15.82 27.47 22.19
C ALA A 178 15.30 28.75 21.52
N GLU A 179 15.60 28.93 20.25
CA GLU A 179 15.06 30.04 19.44
C GLU A 179 13.56 29.95 19.30
N LEU A 180 13.02 28.73 19.00
CA LEU A 180 11.58 28.51 18.93
C LEU A 180 10.88 28.93 20.22
N LYS A 181 11.40 28.51 21.38
CA LYS A 181 10.88 28.93 22.71
C LYS A 181 10.91 30.44 22.89
N SER A 182 12.04 31.09 22.57
CA SER A 182 12.20 32.52 22.68
C SER A 182 11.22 33.29 21.79
N MET A 183 11.12 32.90 20.52
CA MET A 183 10.20 33.52 19.56
C MET A 183 8.73 33.26 19.94
N ALA A 184 8.38 32.06 20.35
CA ALA A 184 7.04 31.70 20.80
C ALA A 184 6.62 32.56 22.04
N THR A 185 7.54 32.82 22.94
CA THR A 185 7.28 33.71 24.09
C THR A 185 6.92 35.13 23.65
N LYS A 186 7.64 35.68 22.66
CA LYS A 186 7.37 37.03 22.11
C LYS A 186 6.07 37.08 21.31
N LEU A 187 5.74 36.00 20.60
CA LEU A 187 4.55 35.88 19.76
C LEU A 187 3.27 35.62 20.57
N THR A 188 3.39 35.14 21.80
CA THR A 188 2.24 34.91 22.69
C THR A 188 1.66 36.22 23.17
N LYS A 189 0.37 36.46 22.86
CA LYS A 189 -0.36 37.66 23.34
C LYS A 189 -1.32 37.29 24.44
N LYS A 190 -1.47 38.21 25.41
CA LYS A 190 -2.44 38.11 26.51
C LYS A 190 -3.26 39.39 26.57
N ASP A 191 -4.49 39.25 26.99
CA ASP A 191 -5.34 40.41 27.32
C ASP A 191 -5.01 41.00 28.71
N ALA A 192 -5.73 42.08 29.10
CA ALA A 192 -5.57 42.73 30.35
C ALA A 192 -5.84 41.87 31.60
N SER A 193 -6.58 40.76 31.44
CA SER A 193 -6.86 39.76 32.47
C SER A 193 -5.76 38.68 32.57
N GLY A 194 -4.77 38.70 31.68
CA GLY A 194 -3.74 37.67 31.57
C GLY A 194 -4.12 36.43 30.76
N LYS A 195 -5.31 36.38 30.19
CA LYS A 195 -5.77 35.29 29.35
C LYS A 195 -5.02 35.36 28.01
N VAL A 196 -4.54 34.18 27.54
CA VAL A 196 -3.88 34.09 26.23
C VAL A 196 -4.89 34.29 25.12
N THR A 197 -4.66 35.27 24.26
CA THR A 197 -5.45 35.60 23.07
C THR A 197 -4.82 35.10 21.78
N GLN A 198 -3.48 34.90 21.81
CA GLN A 198 -2.73 34.31 20.73
C GLN A 198 -1.61 33.43 21.30
N TRP A 199 -1.54 32.19 20.88
CA TRP A 199 -0.42 31.30 21.17
C TRP A 199 0.75 31.56 20.21
N GLY A 200 1.95 31.65 20.72
CA GLY A 200 3.15 31.87 19.92
C GLY A 200 3.64 30.65 19.15
N VAL A 201 3.19 29.45 19.52
CA VAL A 201 3.45 28.20 18.82
C VAL A 201 2.31 27.22 19.08
N GLN A 202 1.97 26.44 18.06
CA GLN A 202 1.09 25.29 18.18
C GLN A 202 1.79 24.07 17.60
N ILE A 203 1.89 23.02 18.38
CA ILE A 203 2.44 21.73 17.97
C ILE A 203 1.27 20.74 18.01
N PRO A 204 0.89 20.11 16.88
CA PRO A 204 -0.16 19.10 16.91
C PRO A 204 0.30 17.91 17.77
N SER A 205 -0.59 17.42 18.63
CA SER A 205 -0.34 16.27 19.50
C SER A 205 -0.90 14.96 18.93
N SER A 206 -1.74 15.05 17.92
CA SER A 206 -2.37 13.91 17.26
C SER A 206 -2.85 14.31 15.86
N GLY A 207 -3.04 13.35 15.01
CA GLY A 207 -3.69 13.52 13.72
C GLY A 207 -2.71 13.67 12.56
N PHE A 208 -2.60 12.59 11.86
CA PHE A 208 -2.11 12.53 10.51
C PHE A 208 -3.29 12.20 9.59
#